data_dfd23c58d03b4a67d19f9572d9df4fad
#
_entry.id   dfd23c58d03b4a67d19f9572d9df4fad
#
_cell.length_a   1.000
_cell.length_b   1.000
_cell.length_c   1.000
_cell.angle_alpha   90.00
_cell.angle_beta   90.00
_cell.angle_gamma   90.00
#
_symmetry.space_group_name_H-M   'P 1'
#
loop_
_entity.id
_entity.type
_entity.pdbx_description
1 polymer ?
#
loop_
_entity_poly.entity_id
_entity_poly.type
_entity_poly.pdbx_seq_one_letter_code
_entity_poly.pdbx_strand_id
1 'polypeptide(L)'
;MKSVIKRLTILFWAVALCSSVTAQLKRYDTDFLLSRKNFVMTVPIEIERGQIYLSVRMQGRLYRFKLDTGASQGVIYDDVPVRGLRELGYIKSEDAAGQSRQVATVQLPPFALDSLIISGFKVQRMRRSVRREGEDGIIGFALFHRGIAAKINTRDSVMTLTDRRGYFRQAWGEALRYRLKWHVPYVNVSPFAGVTEEVLFDSGSPMLYAINNESLAKMQATVPSVSRQIEGTTYGSHAMGHFGSEHSNKITLLALDSLRWGGFTLQEVHCSTVQGGSHIGAPLLRYGNLIIDPFRKQLIFQPYDGRTSCVVANHRPDIIIVEKRGRAMIGMVTEGGKAWEAGFRHDYVIEKVNGQPLTFDQFNSYQWVRDQEYEFTLRLPIGIATTIRSIWPLQYNQK
;
A
#
# COMPACT_ATOMS: atom_id res chain seq x y z
N MET A 1 40.00 3.09 54.99
CA MET A 1 38.93 3.97 54.52
C MET A 1 39.20 4.69 53.19
N LYS A 2 40.41 5.20 52.93
CA LYS A 2 40.73 5.95 51.68
C LYS A 2 40.71 5.09 50.37
N SER A 3 40.89 3.79 50.46
CA SER A 3 40.90 2.87 49.27
C SER A 3 39.50 2.47 48.80
N VAL A 4 38.51 2.43 49.67
CA VAL A 4 37.14 2.06 49.35
C VAL A 4 36.40 3.19 48.63
N ILE A 5 36.69 4.44 49.02
CA ILE A 5 36.09 5.65 48.43
C ILE A 5 36.55 5.83 46.98
N LYS A 6 37.82 5.53 46.64
CA LYS A 6 38.30 5.61 45.24
C LYS A 6 37.64 4.56 44.31
N ARG A 7 37.31 3.38 44.82
CA ARG A 7 36.63 2.34 44.01
C ARG A 7 35.15 2.64 43.79
N LEU A 8 34.48 3.27 44.72
CA LEU A 8 33.11 3.71 44.56
C LEU A 8 32.97 4.87 43.55
N THR A 9 33.91 5.80 43.55
CA THR A 9 33.89 6.95 42.62
C THR A 9 34.13 6.51 41.18
N ILE A 10 34.98 5.52 40.93
CA ILE A 10 35.24 4.96 39.62
C ILE A 10 34.03 4.16 39.11
N LEU A 11 33.33 3.46 40.02
CA LEU A 11 32.10 2.71 39.65
C LEU A 11 30.96 3.68 39.28
N PHE A 12 30.85 4.83 39.97
CA PHE A 12 29.82 5.85 39.68
C PHE A 12 30.07 6.55 38.34
N TRP A 13 31.33 6.76 37.94
CA TRP A 13 31.68 7.31 36.62
C TRP A 13 31.52 6.31 35.49
N ALA A 14 31.76 5.03 35.73
CA ALA A 14 31.54 3.96 34.75
C ALA A 14 30.05 3.72 34.49
N VAL A 15 29.19 3.88 35.51
CA VAL A 15 27.72 3.79 35.32
C VAL A 15 27.15 5.04 34.64
N ALA A 16 27.77 6.22 34.87
CA ALA A 16 27.35 7.47 34.20
C ALA A 16 27.77 7.53 32.72
N LEU A 17 28.75 6.73 32.26
CA LEU A 17 29.17 6.63 30.86
C LEU A 17 28.42 5.56 30.07
N CYS A 18 27.65 4.68 30.72
CA CYS A 18 26.73 3.72 30.07
C CYS A 18 25.32 4.26 29.88
N SER A 19 25.03 5.49 30.26
CA SER A 19 23.73 6.11 30.05
C SER A 19 23.70 6.87 28.74
N SER A 20 22.89 6.29 27.82
CA SER A 20 22.29 6.99 26.72
C SER A 20 23.01 7.04 25.36
N VAL A 21 23.04 5.90 24.71
CA VAL A 21 22.57 5.92 23.32
C VAL A 21 21.19 5.26 23.29
N THR A 22 20.27 5.78 24.03
CA THR A 22 18.86 5.64 23.65
C THR A 22 18.68 6.54 22.45
N ALA A 23 18.70 5.97 21.25
CA ALA A 23 18.21 6.64 20.06
C ALA A 23 16.81 7.16 20.41
N GLN A 24 16.70 8.45 20.69
CA GLN A 24 15.45 9.07 21.06
C GLN A 24 14.52 8.91 19.86
N LEU A 25 13.51 8.04 19.97
CA LEU A 25 12.46 7.90 18.98
C LEU A 25 11.85 9.28 18.78
N LYS A 26 12.25 9.96 17.71
CA LYS A 26 11.73 11.29 17.44
C LYS A 26 10.24 11.21 17.17
N ARG A 27 9.51 12.19 17.70
CA ARG A 27 8.08 12.36 17.44
C ARG A 27 7.87 12.44 15.92
N TYR A 28 6.84 11.77 15.42
CA TYR A 28 6.39 11.88 14.04
C TYR A 28 6.18 13.35 13.65
N ASP A 29 6.82 13.77 12.59
CA ASP A 29 6.80 15.14 12.12
C ASP A 29 6.58 15.16 10.60
N THR A 30 5.56 15.92 10.16
CA THR A 30 5.17 16.09 8.76
C THR A 30 5.33 17.52 8.28
N ASP A 31 6.04 18.37 9.05
CA ASP A 31 6.21 19.78 8.68
C ASP A 31 7.11 19.92 7.45
N PHE A 32 6.64 20.73 6.52
CA PHE A 32 7.39 21.16 5.33
C PHE A 32 6.94 22.57 4.91
N LEU A 33 7.71 23.20 4.04
CA LEU A 33 7.48 24.53 3.52
C LEU A 33 7.17 24.47 2.02
N LEU A 34 6.27 25.34 1.58
CA LEU A 34 5.90 25.54 0.18
C LEU A 34 6.52 26.83 -0.34
N SER A 35 7.03 26.83 -1.57
CA SER A 35 7.63 28.00 -2.22
C SER A 35 6.62 29.13 -2.49
N ARG A 36 5.34 28.82 -2.51
CA ARG A 36 4.26 29.79 -2.73
C ARG A 36 3.01 29.39 -1.96
N LYS A 37 2.16 30.38 -1.72
CA LYS A 37 0.85 30.21 -1.08
C LYS A 37 -0.26 30.63 -2.04
N ASN A 38 -1.49 30.26 -1.69
CA ASN A 38 -2.70 30.65 -2.42
C ASN A 38 -2.69 30.15 -3.88
N PHE A 39 -2.18 28.97 -4.11
CA PHE A 39 -2.06 28.39 -5.45
C PHE A 39 -3.21 27.44 -5.79
N VAL A 40 -3.42 27.27 -7.09
CA VAL A 40 -4.11 26.14 -7.71
C VAL A 40 -3.23 25.69 -8.85
N MET A 41 -2.94 24.42 -8.93
CA MET A 41 -2.12 23.86 -9.99
C MET A 41 -2.58 22.46 -10.33
N THR A 42 -2.38 22.07 -11.57
CA THR A 42 -2.64 20.70 -12.05
C THR A 42 -1.31 20.10 -12.51
N VAL A 43 -1.00 18.92 -12.00
CA VAL A 43 0.21 18.18 -12.36
C VAL A 43 -0.19 16.90 -13.09
N PRO A 44 0.58 16.47 -14.09
CA PRO A 44 0.39 15.15 -14.69
C PRO A 44 0.73 14.07 -13.67
N ILE A 45 -0.03 12.98 -13.72
CA ILE A 45 0.25 11.75 -12.99
C ILE A 45 0.38 10.61 -13.98
N GLU A 46 1.20 9.64 -13.64
CA GLU A 46 1.32 8.42 -14.42
C GLU A 46 0.53 7.31 -13.72
N ILE A 47 -0.18 6.51 -14.51
CA ILE A 47 -0.93 5.36 -14.01
C ILE A 47 -0.29 4.09 -14.58
N GLU A 48 0.28 3.28 -13.71
CA GLU A 48 0.83 1.99 -14.09
C GLU A 48 0.28 0.89 -13.19
N ARG A 49 -0.34 -0.11 -13.78
CA ARG A 49 -0.97 -1.24 -13.06
C ARG A 49 -1.92 -0.77 -11.93
N GLY A 50 -2.64 0.34 -12.18
CA GLY A 50 -3.57 0.95 -11.22
C GLY A 50 -2.91 1.73 -10.08
N GLN A 51 -1.57 1.82 -10.04
CA GLN A 51 -0.84 2.65 -9.09
C GLN A 51 -0.58 4.03 -9.69
N ILE A 52 -0.52 5.04 -8.82
CA ILE A 52 -0.35 6.45 -9.21
C ILE A 52 1.09 6.87 -8.95
N TYR A 53 1.72 7.49 -9.95
CA TYR A 53 3.08 8.00 -9.82
C TYR A 53 3.14 9.48 -10.11
N LEU A 54 4.01 10.16 -9.37
CA LEU A 54 4.32 11.58 -9.47
C LEU A 54 5.75 11.75 -9.96
N SER A 55 5.96 12.63 -10.92
CA SER A 55 7.30 13.08 -11.32
C SER A 55 7.77 14.15 -10.35
N VAL A 56 8.83 13.84 -9.60
CA VAL A 56 9.46 14.71 -8.61
C VAL A 56 10.80 15.16 -9.11
N ARG A 57 11.04 16.47 -9.24
CA ARG A 57 12.34 17.01 -9.65
C ARG A 57 13.15 17.41 -8.42
N MET A 58 14.29 16.73 -8.21
CA MET A 58 15.27 17.08 -7.17
C MET A 58 16.64 17.24 -7.81
N GLN A 59 17.38 18.32 -7.44
CA GLN A 59 18.77 18.53 -7.88
C GLN A 59 18.96 18.39 -9.41
N GLY A 60 17.98 18.87 -10.18
CA GLY A 60 18.01 18.82 -11.65
C GLY A 60 17.59 17.49 -12.29
N ARG A 61 17.40 16.42 -11.49
CA ARG A 61 16.97 15.10 -11.97
C ARG A 61 15.49 14.86 -11.69
N LEU A 62 14.84 14.07 -12.54
CA LEU A 62 13.49 13.56 -12.32
C LEU A 62 13.57 12.22 -11.59
N TYR A 63 12.73 12.09 -10.61
CA TYR A 63 12.50 10.87 -9.83
C TYR A 63 11.02 10.50 -9.91
N ARG A 64 10.73 9.23 -9.86
CA ARG A 64 9.38 8.67 -9.94
C ARG A 64 8.93 8.20 -8.58
N PHE A 65 7.97 8.89 -7.98
CA PHE A 65 7.44 8.56 -6.66
C PHE A 65 6.01 8.02 -6.76
N LYS A 66 5.77 6.88 -6.14
CA LYS A 66 4.40 6.38 -5.98
C LYS A 66 3.62 7.26 -4.99
N LEU A 67 2.38 7.60 -5.32
CA LEU A 67 1.46 8.23 -4.38
C LEU A 67 0.74 7.15 -3.57
N ASP A 68 0.98 7.14 -2.26
CA ASP A 68 0.51 6.09 -1.35
C ASP A 68 -0.11 6.71 -0.11
N THR A 69 -1.44 6.81 -0.08
CA THR A 69 -2.16 7.39 1.07
C THR A 69 -2.19 6.47 2.29
N GLY A 70 -1.84 5.19 2.13
CA GLY A 70 -1.63 4.25 3.22
C GLY A 70 -0.28 4.42 3.92
N ALA A 71 0.67 5.08 3.27
CA ALA A 71 1.92 5.47 3.89
C ALA A 71 1.79 6.81 4.61
N SER A 72 2.23 6.88 5.87
CA SER A 72 2.09 8.11 6.67
C SER A 72 3.02 9.23 6.20
N GLN A 73 4.35 9.00 6.13
CA GLN A 73 5.32 9.99 5.66
C GLN A 73 5.68 9.83 4.18
N GLY A 74 5.96 8.65 3.76
CA GLY A 74 6.55 8.29 2.49
C GLY A 74 7.92 7.64 2.67
N VAL A 75 8.54 7.28 1.56
CA VAL A 75 9.79 6.53 1.52
C VAL A 75 10.73 7.09 0.46
N ILE A 76 12.02 7.06 0.73
CA ILE A 76 13.09 7.08 -0.28
C ILE A 76 13.87 5.77 -0.17
N TYR A 77 14.12 5.10 -1.29
CA TYR A 77 14.88 3.86 -1.25
C TYR A 77 16.37 4.15 -1.14
N ASP A 78 17.11 3.28 -0.45
CA ASP A 78 18.53 3.45 -0.12
C ASP A 78 19.46 3.31 -1.34
N ASP A 79 18.98 2.67 -2.41
CA ASP A 79 19.67 2.51 -3.70
C ASP A 79 19.46 3.70 -4.66
N VAL A 80 18.62 4.68 -4.30
CA VAL A 80 18.37 5.87 -5.11
C VAL A 80 19.45 6.94 -4.84
N PRO A 81 20.15 7.42 -5.87
CA PRO A 81 21.32 8.30 -5.68
C PRO A 81 20.90 9.76 -5.43
N VAL A 82 20.24 10.04 -4.30
CA VAL A 82 19.92 11.40 -3.84
C VAL A 82 21.02 11.89 -2.89
N ARG A 83 21.65 13.03 -3.25
CA ARG A 83 22.66 13.68 -2.41
C ARG A 83 22.01 14.59 -1.36
N GLY A 84 22.68 14.79 -0.21
CA GLY A 84 22.22 15.75 0.81
C GLY A 84 20.98 15.33 1.57
N LEU A 85 20.70 14.04 1.67
CA LEU A 85 19.73 13.50 2.63
C LEU A 85 20.20 13.86 4.06
N ARG A 86 19.37 14.55 4.82
CA ARG A 86 19.68 14.90 6.21
C ARG A 86 19.02 13.88 7.14
N GLU A 87 19.81 13.11 7.84
CA GLU A 87 19.31 12.16 8.83
C GLU A 87 18.72 12.91 10.04
N LEU A 88 17.55 12.42 10.50
CA LEU A 88 16.79 13.01 11.60
C LEU A 88 16.66 12.08 12.81
N GLY A 89 17.03 10.82 12.67
CA GLY A 89 16.91 9.75 13.67
C GLY A 89 16.08 8.58 13.17
N TYR A 90 15.58 7.77 14.11
CA TYR A 90 14.87 6.54 13.79
C TYR A 90 13.45 6.59 14.33
N ILE A 91 12.53 5.93 13.66
CA ILE A 91 11.16 5.67 14.11
C ILE A 91 10.84 4.18 13.99
N LYS A 92 9.92 3.70 14.81
CA LYS A 92 9.30 2.40 14.60
C LYS A 92 8.28 2.55 13.47
N SER A 93 8.45 1.79 12.40
CA SER A 93 7.53 1.72 11.26
C SER A 93 6.90 0.35 11.20
N GLU A 94 5.61 0.30 10.90
CA GLU A 94 4.85 -0.91 10.63
C GLU A 94 4.33 -0.86 9.21
N ASP A 95 4.38 -1.98 8.50
CA ASP A 95 3.92 -2.07 7.12
C ASP A 95 2.54 -2.72 7.00
N ALA A 96 2.02 -2.76 5.77
CA ALA A 96 0.71 -3.34 5.47
C ALA A 96 0.61 -4.85 5.80
N ALA A 97 1.73 -5.55 5.92
CA ALA A 97 1.81 -6.96 6.34
C ALA A 97 1.86 -7.13 7.87
N GLY A 98 1.75 -6.03 8.65
CA GLY A 98 1.83 -6.03 10.11
C GLY A 98 3.24 -6.24 10.67
N GLN A 99 4.27 -6.14 9.82
CA GLN A 99 5.66 -6.26 10.28
C GLN A 99 6.19 -4.90 10.75
N SER A 100 6.89 -4.89 11.88
CA SER A 100 7.47 -3.66 12.47
C SER A 100 8.99 -3.69 12.42
N ARG A 101 9.60 -2.56 12.04
CA ARG A 101 11.05 -2.35 12.08
C ARG A 101 11.39 -0.93 12.49
N GLN A 102 12.60 -0.76 13.03
CA GLN A 102 13.19 0.57 13.18
C GLN A 102 13.76 1.01 11.83
N VAL A 103 13.34 2.18 11.37
CA VAL A 103 13.78 2.77 10.10
C VAL A 103 14.31 4.17 10.29
N ALA A 104 15.33 4.55 9.52
CA ALA A 104 15.85 5.89 9.53
C ALA A 104 14.83 6.86 8.94
N THR A 105 14.65 8.02 9.58
CA THR A 105 13.91 9.14 9.02
C THR A 105 14.91 10.15 8.48
N VAL A 106 14.68 10.59 7.24
CA VAL A 106 15.52 11.57 6.55
C VAL A 106 14.68 12.72 6.02
N GLN A 107 15.29 13.89 5.93
CA GLN A 107 14.74 15.03 5.20
C GLN A 107 15.27 15.02 3.78
N LEU A 108 14.34 15.09 2.81
CA LEU A 108 14.69 15.24 1.40
C LEU A 108 15.27 16.64 1.13
N PRO A 109 16.18 16.78 0.17
CA PRO A 109 16.49 18.07 -0.42
C PRO A 109 15.21 18.74 -0.93
N PRO A 110 15.20 20.07 -1.12
CA PRO A 110 14.07 20.73 -1.78
C PRO A 110 13.77 20.06 -3.13
N PHE A 111 12.51 19.77 -3.37
CA PHE A 111 12.07 19.15 -4.60
C PHE A 111 10.85 19.87 -5.17
N ALA A 112 10.63 19.74 -6.48
CA ALA A 112 9.52 20.32 -7.16
C ALA A 112 8.53 19.25 -7.64
N LEU A 113 7.24 19.50 -7.38
CA LEU A 113 6.13 18.92 -8.10
C LEU A 113 5.70 19.97 -9.13
N ASP A 114 6.08 19.78 -10.39
CA ASP A 114 6.00 20.78 -11.45
C ASP A 114 6.65 22.12 -10.99
N SER A 115 5.88 23.17 -10.81
CA SER A 115 6.34 24.51 -10.40
C SER A 115 6.30 24.77 -8.90
N LEU A 116 5.79 23.83 -8.07
CA LEU A 116 5.71 23.96 -6.63
C LEU A 116 6.93 23.33 -5.96
N ILE A 117 7.78 24.15 -5.32
CA ILE A 117 8.91 23.64 -4.55
C ILE A 117 8.47 23.34 -3.12
N ILE A 118 8.79 22.14 -2.67
CA ILE A 118 8.55 21.63 -1.33
C ILE A 118 9.90 21.47 -0.63
N SER A 119 10.07 22.06 0.54
CA SER A 119 11.30 22.02 1.33
C SER A 119 11.04 21.46 2.72
N GLY A 120 11.99 20.71 3.24
CA GLY A 120 11.88 20.13 4.60
C GLY A 120 11.01 18.88 4.68
N PHE A 121 10.62 18.30 3.54
CA PHE A 121 9.78 17.10 3.52
C PHE A 121 10.54 15.89 4.08
N LYS A 122 9.89 15.16 4.98
CA LYS A 122 10.50 14.06 5.72
C LYS A 122 9.93 12.74 5.24
N VAL A 123 10.82 11.77 5.03
CA VAL A 123 10.48 10.42 4.56
C VAL A 123 11.28 9.39 5.35
N GLN A 124 10.84 8.15 5.29
CA GLN A 124 11.60 7.02 5.79
C GLN A 124 12.62 6.59 4.73
N ARG A 125 13.85 6.29 5.15
CA ARG A 125 14.84 5.68 4.28
C ARG A 125 14.79 4.17 4.45
N MET A 126 14.46 3.46 3.40
CA MET A 126 14.25 2.03 3.44
C MET A 126 15.02 1.30 2.36
N ARG A 127 15.43 0.08 2.68
CA ARG A 127 15.87 -0.85 1.65
C ARG A 127 14.68 -1.25 0.80
N ARG A 128 14.86 -1.27 -0.50
CA ARG A 128 13.85 -1.79 -1.43
C ARG A 128 13.66 -3.28 -1.19
N SER A 129 12.47 -3.71 -0.79
CA SER A 129 12.16 -5.13 -0.56
C SER A 129 11.83 -5.84 -1.88
N VAL A 130 11.13 -5.14 -2.77
CA VAL A 130 10.77 -5.60 -4.12
C VAL A 130 11.26 -4.54 -5.07
N ARG A 131 12.13 -4.93 -6.00
CA ARG A 131 12.62 -4.00 -7.01
C ARG A 131 11.52 -3.78 -8.02
N ARG A 132 10.92 -2.60 -7.99
CA ARG A 132 10.07 -2.10 -9.07
C ARG A 132 10.94 -1.19 -9.93
N GLU A 133 11.13 -1.57 -11.15
CA GLU A 133 11.91 -0.78 -12.08
C GLU A 133 11.28 0.62 -12.23
N GLY A 134 12.09 1.66 -12.07
CA GLY A 134 11.67 3.04 -12.20
C GLY A 134 10.86 3.64 -11.04
N GLU A 135 10.68 2.96 -9.89
CA GLU A 135 10.13 3.57 -8.68
C GLU A 135 11.26 3.99 -7.74
N ASP A 136 11.39 5.29 -7.44
CA ASP A 136 12.46 5.83 -6.60
C ASP A 136 12.04 6.00 -5.13
N GLY A 137 10.75 6.06 -4.87
CA GLY A 137 10.22 6.24 -3.53
C GLY A 137 8.70 6.38 -3.48
N ILE A 138 8.22 6.83 -2.33
CA ILE A 138 6.79 6.98 -2.03
C ILE A 138 6.56 8.38 -1.47
N ILE A 139 5.53 9.07 -1.97
CA ILE A 139 4.93 10.23 -1.34
C ILE A 139 3.73 9.75 -0.54
N GLY A 140 3.82 9.86 0.79
CA GLY A 140 2.75 9.45 1.70
C GLY A 140 1.70 10.52 1.94
N PHE A 141 0.73 10.20 2.81
CA PHE A 141 -0.37 11.10 3.17
C PHE A 141 0.11 12.39 3.85
N ALA A 142 1.36 12.43 4.33
CA ALA A 142 2.00 13.64 4.85
C ALA A 142 1.89 14.84 3.90
N LEU A 143 1.88 14.63 2.57
CA LEU A 143 1.70 15.71 1.59
C LEU A 143 0.42 16.51 1.85
N PHE A 144 -0.63 15.89 2.33
CA PHE A 144 -1.95 16.52 2.55
C PHE A 144 -2.12 17.07 3.97
N HIS A 145 -1.29 16.68 4.94
CA HIS A 145 -1.41 17.09 6.34
C HIS A 145 -1.26 18.58 6.58
N ARG A 146 -0.50 19.27 5.72
CA ARG A 146 -0.18 20.70 5.87
C ARG A 146 -1.05 21.60 5.02
N GLY A 147 -2.27 21.14 4.73
CA GLY A 147 -3.26 21.97 4.08
C GLY A 147 -3.10 22.04 2.56
N ILE A 148 -2.56 20.99 1.94
CA ILE A 148 -2.69 20.80 0.50
C ILE A 148 -3.90 19.91 0.27
N ALA A 149 -4.95 20.46 -0.33
CA ALA A 149 -6.06 19.69 -0.86
C ALA A 149 -5.72 19.21 -2.28
N ALA A 150 -6.22 18.02 -2.63
CA ALA A 150 -5.97 17.43 -3.94
C ALA A 150 -7.23 16.85 -4.56
N LYS A 151 -7.32 16.89 -5.90
CA LYS A 151 -8.26 16.10 -6.69
C LYS A 151 -7.46 15.17 -7.58
N ILE A 152 -7.61 13.87 -7.39
CA ILE A 152 -6.99 12.82 -8.20
C ILE A 152 -7.98 12.44 -9.28
N ASN A 153 -7.56 12.54 -10.54
CA ASN A 153 -8.33 12.17 -11.71
C ASN A 153 -7.50 11.20 -12.56
N THR A 154 -7.79 9.92 -12.42
CA THR A 154 -7.06 8.87 -13.14
C THR A 154 -7.51 8.72 -14.59
N ARG A 155 -8.74 9.16 -14.93
CA ARG A 155 -9.25 9.15 -16.31
C ARG A 155 -8.46 10.09 -17.21
N ASP A 156 -8.18 11.29 -16.71
CA ASP A 156 -7.44 12.32 -17.45
C ASP A 156 -5.94 12.33 -17.09
N SER A 157 -5.50 11.44 -16.20
CA SER A 157 -4.11 11.32 -15.74
C SER A 157 -3.55 12.64 -15.18
N VAL A 158 -4.34 13.31 -14.33
CA VAL A 158 -3.96 14.58 -13.68
C VAL A 158 -4.32 14.59 -12.21
N MET A 159 -3.56 15.38 -11.44
CA MET A 159 -3.87 15.71 -10.06
C MET A 159 -3.88 17.23 -9.87
N THR A 160 -5.01 17.77 -9.41
CA THR A 160 -5.09 19.18 -9.03
C THR A 160 -4.71 19.33 -7.57
N LEU A 161 -3.78 20.25 -7.28
CA LEU A 161 -3.30 20.59 -5.94
C LEU A 161 -3.61 22.03 -5.60
N THR A 162 -3.99 22.32 -4.35
CA THR A 162 -4.27 23.67 -3.87
C THR A 162 -4.08 23.78 -2.37
N ASP A 163 -3.61 24.93 -1.90
CA ASP A 163 -3.63 25.30 -0.48
C ASP A 163 -4.79 26.26 -0.14
N ARG A 164 -5.64 26.60 -1.12
CA ARG A 164 -6.80 27.48 -0.93
C ARG A 164 -7.87 26.76 -0.12
N ARG A 165 -8.04 27.21 1.13
CA ARG A 165 -9.11 26.70 1.98
C ARG A 165 -10.48 26.92 1.32
N GLY A 166 -11.27 25.86 1.20
CA GLY A 166 -12.60 25.92 0.61
C GLY A 166 -12.66 25.84 -0.91
N TYR A 167 -11.54 25.65 -1.61
CA TYR A 167 -11.53 25.47 -3.07
C TYR A 167 -12.48 24.36 -3.53
N PHE A 168 -12.53 23.24 -2.79
CA PHE A 168 -13.43 22.12 -3.06
C PHE A 168 -14.74 22.17 -2.25
N ARG A 169 -15.09 23.32 -1.65
CA ARG A 169 -16.27 23.42 -0.75
C ARG A 169 -17.59 23.06 -1.45
N GLN A 170 -17.71 23.41 -2.71
CA GLN A 170 -18.91 23.13 -3.53
C GLN A 170 -18.73 21.93 -4.46
N ALA A 171 -17.68 21.14 -4.25
CA ALA A 171 -17.49 19.94 -5.05
C ALA A 171 -18.66 18.97 -4.79
N TRP A 172 -19.29 18.53 -5.87
CA TRP A 172 -20.29 17.48 -5.81
C TRP A 172 -19.62 16.13 -5.51
N GLY A 173 -20.39 15.14 -5.12
CA GLY A 173 -19.93 13.77 -4.87
C GLY A 173 -20.23 13.30 -3.44
N GLU A 174 -19.83 12.07 -3.17
CA GLU A 174 -20.04 11.40 -1.90
C GLU A 174 -18.92 11.70 -0.92
N ALA A 175 -19.20 12.54 0.06
CA ALA A 175 -18.22 13.00 1.05
C ALA A 175 -18.24 12.16 2.30
N LEU A 176 -17.13 11.47 2.59
CA LEU A 176 -16.91 10.79 3.85
C LEU A 176 -15.92 11.57 4.71
N ARG A 177 -16.26 11.76 5.99
CA ARG A 177 -15.28 12.29 6.95
C ARG A 177 -14.25 11.22 7.27
N TYR A 178 -12.95 11.60 7.21
CA TYR A 178 -11.89 10.73 7.65
C TYR A 178 -11.39 11.09 9.05
N ARG A 179 -10.92 10.08 9.75
CA ARG A 179 -10.11 10.22 10.97
C ARG A 179 -8.68 9.78 10.66
N LEU A 180 -7.71 10.44 11.27
CA LEU A 180 -6.32 10.02 11.17
C LEU A 180 -6.04 8.98 12.26
N LYS A 181 -5.72 7.77 11.84
CA LYS A 181 -5.08 6.76 12.68
C LYS A 181 -3.70 6.49 12.09
N TRP A 182 -2.68 6.49 12.93
CA TRP A 182 -1.30 6.33 12.47
C TRP A 182 -0.90 7.33 11.37
N HIS A 183 -1.52 8.52 11.40
CA HIS A 183 -1.35 9.61 10.43
C HIS A 183 -1.82 9.31 8.99
N VAL A 184 -2.67 8.31 8.78
CA VAL A 184 -3.30 7.97 7.51
C VAL A 184 -4.83 8.02 7.59
N PRO A 185 -5.57 8.19 6.47
CA PRO A 185 -6.99 8.52 6.48
C PRO A 185 -7.87 7.26 6.57
N TYR A 186 -8.65 7.15 7.63
CA TYR A 186 -9.68 6.14 7.79
C TYR A 186 -11.07 6.72 7.59
N VAL A 187 -11.90 6.05 6.82
CA VAL A 187 -13.30 6.41 6.51
C VAL A 187 -14.24 5.25 6.85
N ASN A 188 -15.53 5.57 7.01
CA ASN A 188 -16.55 4.56 7.22
C ASN A 188 -17.22 4.20 5.89
N VAL A 189 -17.26 2.90 5.56
CA VAL A 189 -17.94 2.35 4.39
C VAL A 189 -18.92 1.27 4.83
N SER A 190 -19.79 0.81 3.94
CA SER A 190 -20.72 -0.28 4.25
C SER A 190 -20.50 -1.46 3.30
N PRO A 191 -19.78 -2.50 3.73
CA PRO A 191 -19.53 -3.69 2.92
C PRO A 191 -20.71 -4.66 2.88
N PHE A 192 -21.63 -4.56 3.83
CA PHE A 192 -22.85 -5.38 3.90
C PHE A 192 -24.02 -4.50 4.34
N ALA A 193 -25.23 -4.93 3.98
CA ALA A 193 -26.44 -4.24 4.43
C ALA A 193 -26.51 -4.19 5.97
N GLY A 194 -26.68 -2.98 6.51
CA GLY A 194 -26.73 -2.74 7.95
C GLY A 194 -25.37 -2.78 8.68
N VAL A 195 -24.27 -2.95 7.95
CA VAL A 195 -22.93 -2.98 8.53
C VAL A 195 -22.14 -1.74 8.10
N THR A 196 -21.45 -1.14 9.05
CA THR A 196 -20.48 -0.07 8.79
C THR A 196 -19.10 -0.51 9.26
N GLU A 197 -18.09 -0.30 8.43
CA GLU A 197 -16.71 -0.61 8.75
C GLU A 197 -15.83 0.60 8.54
N GLU A 198 -14.88 0.82 9.46
CA GLU A 198 -13.86 1.84 9.31
C GLU A 198 -12.66 1.26 8.59
N VAL A 199 -12.36 1.80 7.42
CA VAL A 199 -11.34 1.32 6.49
C VAL A 199 -10.33 2.40 6.16
N LEU A 200 -9.08 2.02 5.92
CA LEU A 200 -8.05 2.90 5.37
C LEU A 200 -8.35 3.15 3.88
N PHE A 201 -8.28 4.39 3.42
CA PHE A 201 -8.13 4.66 2.00
C PHE A 201 -6.65 4.61 1.63
N ASP A 202 -6.27 3.62 0.84
CA ASP A 202 -4.89 3.26 0.52
C ASP A 202 -4.65 3.25 -0.99
N SER A 203 -4.20 4.38 -1.56
CA SER A 203 -3.85 4.45 -2.98
C SER A 203 -2.61 3.62 -3.36
N GLY A 204 -1.88 3.09 -2.39
CA GLY A 204 -0.78 2.16 -2.59
C GLY A 204 -1.24 0.70 -2.75
N SER A 205 -2.47 0.37 -2.36
CA SER A 205 -3.01 -0.99 -2.47
C SER A 205 -3.59 -1.27 -3.87
N PRO A 206 -3.25 -2.43 -4.48
CA PRO A 206 -3.87 -2.87 -5.73
C PRO A 206 -5.24 -3.54 -5.54
N MET A 207 -5.67 -3.78 -4.29
CA MET A 207 -6.95 -4.39 -3.98
C MET A 207 -8.05 -3.33 -3.93
N LEU A 208 -9.19 -3.56 -4.61
CA LEU A 208 -10.31 -2.61 -4.49
C LEU A 208 -10.81 -2.51 -3.05
N TYR A 209 -10.98 -3.65 -2.41
CA TYR A 209 -11.38 -3.77 -1.02
C TYR A 209 -10.73 -5.01 -0.40
N ALA A 210 -10.26 -4.86 0.82
CA ALA A 210 -9.80 -5.96 1.65
C ALA A 210 -10.36 -5.79 3.06
N ILE A 211 -10.81 -6.87 3.65
CA ILE A 211 -11.44 -6.88 4.98
C ILE A 211 -10.53 -7.58 5.99
N ASN A 212 -10.35 -7.00 7.15
CA ASN A 212 -9.58 -7.65 8.22
C ASN A 212 -10.29 -8.93 8.70
N ASN A 213 -9.53 -10.00 8.96
CA ASN A 213 -10.07 -11.29 9.41
C ASN A 213 -10.95 -11.18 10.65
N GLU A 214 -10.53 -10.40 11.66
CA GLU A 214 -11.30 -10.22 12.90
C GLU A 214 -12.55 -9.38 12.67
N SER A 215 -12.48 -8.37 11.79
CA SER A 215 -13.64 -7.57 11.41
C SER A 215 -14.70 -8.43 10.74
N LEU A 216 -14.30 -9.27 9.78
CA LEU A 216 -15.24 -10.22 9.14
C LEU A 216 -15.88 -11.15 10.17
N ALA A 217 -15.09 -11.74 11.07
CA ALA A 217 -15.63 -12.65 12.10
C ALA A 217 -16.65 -11.96 13.00
N LYS A 218 -16.41 -10.70 13.40
CA LYS A 218 -17.37 -9.91 14.18
C LYS A 218 -18.66 -9.64 13.40
N MET A 219 -18.55 -9.32 12.12
CA MET A 219 -19.71 -9.07 11.25
C MET A 219 -20.55 -10.35 11.06
N GLN A 220 -19.91 -11.49 10.84
CA GLN A 220 -20.58 -12.78 10.71
C GLN A 220 -21.37 -13.15 11.98
N ALA A 221 -20.81 -12.84 13.15
CA ALA A 221 -21.48 -13.11 14.44
C ALA A 221 -22.74 -12.26 14.66
N THR A 222 -22.82 -11.08 14.02
CA THR A 222 -23.91 -10.12 14.24
C THR A 222 -24.91 -10.06 13.08
N VAL A 223 -24.47 -10.38 11.85
CA VAL A 223 -25.28 -10.26 10.64
C VAL A 223 -25.20 -11.56 9.82
N PRO A 224 -26.23 -12.44 9.93
CA PRO A 224 -26.21 -13.76 9.26
C PRO A 224 -26.07 -13.71 7.74
N SER A 225 -26.50 -12.62 7.07
CA SER A 225 -26.38 -12.47 5.63
C SER A 225 -24.94 -12.35 5.14
N VAL A 226 -24.00 -11.99 6.01
CA VAL A 226 -22.54 -11.92 5.67
C VAL A 226 -22.03 -13.29 5.25
N SER A 227 -22.43 -14.35 5.93
CA SER A 227 -21.98 -15.72 5.62
C SER A 227 -22.42 -16.21 4.24
N ARG A 228 -23.51 -15.66 3.69
CA ARG A 228 -23.99 -16.03 2.34
C ARG A 228 -23.17 -15.44 1.21
N GLN A 229 -22.34 -14.43 1.50
CA GLN A 229 -21.46 -13.76 0.53
C GLN A 229 -20.03 -14.32 0.58
N ILE A 230 -19.81 -15.40 1.31
CA ILE A 230 -18.54 -16.11 1.31
C ILE A 230 -18.55 -17.11 0.16
N GLU A 231 -17.59 -16.97 -0.76
CA GLU A 231 -17.40 -17.89 -1.89
C GLU A 231 -16.53 -19.09 -1.53
N GLY A 232 -15.68 -18.96 -0.53
CA GLY A 232 -14.77 -20.02 -0.12
C GLY A 232 -13.69 -19.56 0.82
N THR A 233 -12.83 -20.48 1.17
CA THR A 233 -11.65 -20.20 1.99
C THR A 233 -10.43 -20.88 1.38
N THR A 234 -9.28 -20.29 1.59
CA THR A 234 -7.99 -20.86 1.23
C THR A 234 -6.98 -20.56 2.33
N TYR A 235 -5.77 -21.06 2.17
CA TYR A 235 -4.66 -20.78 3.10
C TYR A 235 -3.49 -20.21 2.32
N GLY A 236 -2.78 -19.26 2.90
CA GLY A 236 -1.60 -18.66 2.29
C GLY A 236 -1.35 -17.23 2.72
N SER A 237 -0.63 -16.49 1.88
CA SER A 237 -0.24 -15.10 2.06
C SER A 237 -0.48 -14.35 0.75
N HIS A 238 -1.12 -13.17 0.79
CA HIS A 238 -1.36 -12.38 -0.42
C HIS A 238 -1.13 -10.87 -0.22
N ALA A 239 -0.91 -10.42 1.01
CA ALA A 239 -0.50 -9.06 1.28
C ALA A 239 1.02 -8.95 1.39
N MET A 240 1.57 -7.91 0.76
CA MET A 240 2.99 -7.56 0.83
C MET A 240 3.15 -6.14 1.36
N GLY A 241 4.03 -6.00 2.36
CA GLY A 241 4.46 -4.73 2.89
C GLY A 241 5.90 -4.38 2.48
N HIS A 242 6.44 -3.32 3.05
CA HIS A 242 7.84 -2.91 2.83
C HIS A 242 8.85 -3.88 3.44
N PHE A 243 8.45 -4.62 4.46
CA PHE A 243 9.35 -5.53 5.21
C PHE A 243 9.19 -7.00 4.81
N GLY A 244 8.34 -7.28 3.83
CA GLY A 244 8.09 -8.60 3.26
C GLY A 244 6.61 -8.95 3.16
N SER A 245 6.33 -10.20 2.81
CA SER A 245 4.95 -10.72 2.78
C SER A 245 4.43 -11.01 4.19
N GLU A 246 3.11 -10.94 4.37
CA GLU A 246 2.47 -11.40 5.60
C GLU A 246 2.73 -12.89 5.84
N HIS A 247 2.51 -13.35 7.07
CA HIS A 247 2.56 -14.78 7.37
C HIS A 247 1.36 -15.49 6.75
N SER A 248 1.59 -16.73 6.28
CA SER A 248 0.48 -17.55 5.76
C SER A 248 -0.61 -17.72 6.81
N ASN A 249 -1.84 -17.51 6.39
CA ASN A 249 -3.02 -17.53 7.24
C ASN A 249 -4.26 -18.01 6.47
N LYS A 250 -5.38 -18.21 7.18
CA LYS A 250 -6.65 -18.49 6.53
C LYS A 250 -7.16 -17.22 5.84
N ILE A 251 -7.43 -17.33 4.56
CA ILE A 251 -7.99 -16.28 3.70
C ILE A 251 -9.43 -16.67 3.36
N THR A 252 -10.37 -15.80 3.67
CA THR A 252 -11.76 -15.94 3.24
C THR A 252 -11.97 -15.13 1.96
N LEU A 253 -12.57 -15.75 0.96
CA LEU A 253 -12.90 -15.14 -0.33
C LEU A 253 -14.39 -14.79 -0.32
N LEU A 254 -14.73 -13.58 -0.74
CA LEU A 254 -16.09 -13.05 -0.70
C LEU A 254 -16.49 -12.45 -2.05
N ALA A 255 -17.78 -12.65 -2.40
CA ALA A 255 -18.48 -11.89 -3.44
C ALA A 255 -19.52 -11.02 -2.74
N LEU A 256 -19.21 -9.74 -2.56
CA LEU A 256 -20.12 -8.78 -1.96
C LEU A 256 -21.19 -8.38 -2.95
N ASP A 257 -22.46 -8.46 -2.57
CA ASP A 257 -23.56 -7.90 -3.36
C ASP A 257 -23.33 -6.42 -3.62
N SER A 258 -22.82 -5.71 -2.61
CA SER A 258 -22.49 -4.28 -2.71
C SER A 258 -21.46 -3.84 -1.68
N LEU A 259 -20.65 -2.86 -2.07
CA LEU A 259 -19.79 -2.07 -1.19
C LEU A 259 -20.19 -0.60 -1.35
N ARG A 260 -20.60 0.07 -0.27
CA ARG A 260 -21.10 1.45 -0.35
C ARG A 260 -20.08 2.45 0.20
N TRP A 261 -19.80 3.47 -0.62
CA TRP A 261 -19.10 4.69 -0.24
C TRP A 261 -20.11 5.84 -0.15
N GLY A 262 -20.61 6.11 1.05
CA GLY A 262 -21.72 7.05 1.20
C GLY A 262 -22.95 6.60 0.41
N GLY A 263 -23.43 7.44 -0.48
CA GLY A 263 -24.54 7.14 -1.40
C GLY A 263 -24.14 6.37 -2.64
N PHE A 264 -22.84 6.25 -2.96
CA PHE A 264 -22.38 5.50 -4.13
C PHE A 264 -22.23 4.01 -3.83
N THR A 265 -22.69 3.17 -4.75
CA THR A 265 -22.68 1.71 -4.60
C THR A 265 -21.83 1.03 -5.66
N LEU A 266 -20.82 0.29 -5.22
CA LEU A 266 -20.08 -0.67 -6.02
C LEU A 266 -20.77 -2.03 -5.90
N GLN A 267 -21.21 -2.63 -7.00
CA GLN A 267 -21.93 -3.91 -7.06
C GLN A 267 -21.01 -5.03 -7.49
N GLU A 268 -21.27 -6.25 -7.02
CA GLU A 268 -20.55 -7.47 -7.42
C GLU A 268 -19.03 -7.36 -7.12
N VAL A 269 -18.69 -7.04 -5.88
CA VAL A 269 -17.31 -6.81 -5.47
C VAL A 269 -16.68 -8.10 -4.95
N HIS A 270 -15.75 -8.69 -5.70
CA HIS A 270 -14.92 -9.76 -5.18
C HIS A 270 -13.80 -9.18 -4.30
N CYS A 271 -13.65 -9.72 -3.10
CA CYS A 271 -12.61 -9.32 -2.15
C CYS A 271 -12.14 -10.51 -1.31
N SER A 272 -11.15 -10.27 -0.48
CA SER A 272 -10.60 -11.28 0.41
C SER A 272 -10.23 -10.68 1.76
N THR A 273 -10.09 -11.56 2.75
CA THR A 273 -9.60 -11.13 4.06
C THR A 273 -8.09 -10.96 4.08
N VAL A 274 -7.61 -10.06 4.95
CA VAL A 274 -6.20 -9.79 5.24
C VAL A 274 -5.95 -9.83 6.75
N GLN A 275 -4.70 -10.05 7.16
CA GLN A 275 -4.29 -9.92 8.56
C GLN A 275 -4.18 -8.45 8.99
N GLY A 276 -3.76 -7.58 8.08
CA GLY A 276 -3.69 -6.12 8.30
C GLY A 276 -5.06 -5.47 8.42
N GLY A 277 -5.08 -4.14 8.49
CA GLY A 277 -6.33 -3.37 8.56
C GLY A 277 -7.16 -3.46 7.29
N SER A 278 -8.49 -3.40 7.44
CA SER A 278 -9.40 -3.27 6.29
C SER A 278 -9.09 -2.00 5.52
N HIS A 279 -9.11 -2.08 4.17
CA HIS A 279 -8.79 -0.94 3.33
C HIS A 279 -9.52 -0.96 1.99
N ILE A 280 -9.66 0.23 1.41
CA ILE A 280 -10.07 0.45 0.01
C ILE A 280 -8.87 1.01 -0.74
N GLY A 281 -8.51 0.36 -1.85
CA GLY A 281 -7.32 0.70 -2.61
C GLY A 281 -7.56 1.55 -3.86
N ALA A 282 -6.45 1.77 -4.58
CA ALA A 282 -6.41 2.54 -5.81
C ALA A 282 -7.45 2.15 -6.88
N PRO A 283 -7.88 0.88 -7.01
CA PRO A 283 -8.90 0.53 -8.00
C PRO A 283 -10.24 1.26 -7.85
N LEU A 284 -10.57 1.84 -6.69
CA LEU A 284 -11.71 2.74 -6.52
C LEU A 284 -11.68 3.89 -7.55
N LEU A 285 -10.49 4.40 -7.86
CA LEU A 285 -10.29 5.54 -8.76
C LEU A 285 -10.58 5.23 -10.25
N ARG A 286 -10.83 3.98 -10.60
CA ARG A 286 -11.34 3.62 -11.93
C ARG A 286 -12.79 4.07 -12.15
N TYR A 287 -13.53 4.26 -11.07
CA TYR A 287 -14.96 4.55 -11.07
C TYR A 287 -15.28 6.02 -10.82
N GLY A 288 -14.29 6.82 -10.41
CA GLY A 288 -14.49 8.24 -10.12
C GLY A 288 -13.22 8.97 -9.69
N ASN A 289 -13.32 10.28 -9.62
CA ASN A 289 -12.28 11.12 -9.02
C ASN A 289 -12.35 11.05 -7.49
N LEU A 290 -11.23 11.28 -6.84
CA LEU A 290 -11.19 11.44 -5.40
C LEU A 290 -10.62 12.81 -5.03
N ILE A 291 -11.35 13.55 -4.20
CA ILE A 291 -10.86 14.78 -3.60
C ILE A 291 -10.46 14.49 -2.15
N ILE A 292 -9.24 14.86 -1.81
CA ILE A 292 -8.71 14.89 -0.44
C ILE A 292 -8.79 16.31 0.06
N ASP A 293 -9.69 16.58 0.99
CA ASP A 293 -9.86 17.91 1.61
C ASP A 293 -9.40 17.86 3.08
N PRO A 294 -8.14 18.20 3.38
CA PRO A 294 -7.62 18.15 4.75
C PRO A 294 -8.21 19.26 5.65
N PHE A 295 -8.72 20.33 5.06
CA PHE A 295 -9.32 21.43 5.82
C PHE A 295 -10.63 21.04 6.49
N ARG A 296 -11.42 20.18 5.84
CA ARG A 296 -12.67 19.62 6.35
C ARG A 296 -12.53 18.17 6.83
N LYS A 297 -11.35 17.58 6.65
CA LYS A 297 -11.07 16.16 6.89
C LYS A 297 -12.07 15.27 6.15
N GLN A 298 -12.19 15.48 4.84
CA GLN A 298 -13.10 14.74 3.97
C GLN A 298 -12.36 14.11 2.80
N LEU A 299 -12.78 12.90 2.44
CA LEU A 299 -12.56 12.30 1.14
C LEU A 299 -13.87 12.38 0.38
N ILE A 300 -13.87 13.03 -0.80
CA ILE A 300 -15.08 13.23 -1.62
C ILE A 300 -14.90 12.43 -2.90
N PHE A 301 -15.68 11.37 -3.03
CA PHE A 301 -15.67 10.55 -4.23
C PHE A 301 -16.67 11.12 -5.24
N GLN A 302 -16.20 11.39 -6.45
CA GLN A 302 -16.98 11.89 -7.57
C GLN A 302 -17.11 10.80 -8.62
N PRO A 303 -18.18 9.98 -8.61
CA PRO A 303 -18.36 8.95 -9.62
C PRO A 303 -18.32 9.54 -11.03
N TYR A 304 -17.66 8.84 -11.94
CA TYR A 304 -17.69 9.27 -13.34
C TYR A 304 -19.13 9.22 -13.88
N ASP A 305 -19.42 10.18 -14.74
CA ASP A 305 -20.71 10.30 -15.43
C ASP A 305 -21.92 10.52 -14.49
N GLY A 306 -21.68 10.98 -13.23
CA GLY A 306 -22.72 11.27 -12.25
C GLY A 306 -23.53 10.05 -11.78
N ARG A 307 -23.01 8.84 -11.96
CA ARG A 307 -23.70 7.61 -11.55
C ARG A 307 -23.78 7.47 -10.05
N THR A 308 -24.82 6.84 -9.56
CA THR A 308 -24.98 6.46 -8.14
C THR A 308 -24.53 5.05 -7.83
N SER A 309 -24.28 4.25 -8.86
CA SER A 309 -23.76 2.88 -8.74
C SER A 309 -22.99 2.43 -9.99
N CYS A 310 -22.18 1.41 -9.82
CA CYS A 310 -21.58 0.68 -10.93
C CYS A 310 -21.38 -0.79 -10.56
N VAL A 311 -21.36 -1.66 -11.57
CA VAL A 311 -20.92 -3.05 -11.42
C VAL A 311 -19.39 -3.07 -11.52
N VAL A 312 -18.76 -3.76 -10.60
CA VAL A 312 -17.31 -3.89 -10.54
C VAL A 312 -16.87 -5.09 -11.37
N ALA A 313 -16.05 -4.82 -12.40
CA ALA A 313 -15.49 -5.87 -13.25
C ALA A 313 -14.21 -6.45 -12.61
N ASN A 314 -14.27 -6.87 -11.33
CA ASN A 314 -13.17 -7.61 -10.71
C ASN A 314 -13.55 -9.08 -10.55
N HIS A 315 -12.53 -9.93 -10.48
CA HIS A 315 -12.71 -11.36 -10.34
C HIS A 315 -11.90 -11.89 -9.16
N ARG A 316 -12.35 -13.00 -8.62
CA ARG A 316 -11.58 -13.74 -7.62
C ARG A 316 -10.24 -14.17 -8.20
N PRO A 317 -9.11 -13.86 -7.54
CA PRO A 317 -7.82 -14.32 -8.01
C PRO A 317 -7.71 -15.85 -7.88
N ASP A 318 -7.25 -16.51 -8.93
CA ASP A 318 -7.01 -17.95 -8.92
C ASP A 318 -5.70 -18.31 -8.22
N ILE A 319 -4.69 -17.46 -8.40
CA ILE A 319 -3.37 -17.57 -7.79
C ILE A 319 -2.79 -16.19 -7.51
N ILE A 320 -2.06 -16.05 -6.41
CA ILE A 320 -1.30 -14.85 -6.08
C ILE A 320 0.17 -15.24 -5.85
N ILE A 321 1.06 -14.51 -6.50
CA ILE A 321 2.50 -14.67 -6.34
C ILE A 321 3.02 -13.55 -5.45
N VAL A 322 3.81 -13.90 -4.45
CA VAL A 322 4.45 -12.97 -3.52
C VAL A 322 5.97 -13.11 -3.57
N GLU A 323 6.65 -12.08 -3.11
CA GLU A 323 8.10 -12.10 -2.97
C GLU A 323 8.51 -12.80 -1.66
N LYS A 324 9.44 -13.72 -1.74
CA LYS A 324 10.12 -14.30 -0.56
C LYS A 324 11.62 -14.47 -0.84
N ARG A 325 12.43 -13.65 -0.19
CA ARG A 325 13.90 -13.67 -0.33
C ARG A 325 14.37 -13.54 -1.78
N GLY A 326 13.75 -12.63 -2.54
CA GLY A 326 14.07 -12.38 -3.95
C GLY A 326 13.49 -13.38 -4.94
N ARG A 327 12.73 -14.39 -4.47
CA ARG A 327 12.12 -15.41 -5.31
C ARG A 327 10.63 -15.24 -5.44
N ALA A 328 10.06 -15.66 -6.56
CA ALA A 328 8.62 -15.77 -6.76
C ALA A 328 8.08 -16.97 -5.98
N MET A 329 7.25 -16.73 -4.98
CA MET A 329 6.59 -17.77 -4.19
C MET A 329 5.09 -17.71 -4.45
N ILE A 330 4.45 -18.86 -4.52
CA ILE A 330 3.00 -18.94 -4.58
C ILE A 330 2.47 -18.60 -3.19
N GLY A 331 1.89 -17.42 -3.07
CA GLY A 331 1.34 -16.92 -1.82
C GLY A 331 -0.03 -17.51 -1.52
N MET A 332 -0.90 -17.58 -2.52
CA MET A 332 -2.26 -18.10 -2.39
C MET A 332 -2.68 -18.83 -3.66
N VAL A 333 -3.45 -19.91 -3.51
CA VAL A 333 -4.16 -20.58 -4.61
C VAL A 333 -5.61 -20.80 -4.18
N THR A 334 -6.53 -20.44 -5.03
CA THR A 334 -7.95 -20.71 -4.79
C THR A 334 -8.25 -22.19 -5.01
N GLU A 335 -8.77 -22.86 -4.00
CA GLU A 335 -9.15 -24.27 -4.06
C GLU A 335 -10.23 -24.49 -5.12
N GLY A 336 -10.05 -25.54 -5.95
CA GLY A 336 -10.94 -25.83 -7.07
C GLY A 336 -10.82 -24.89 -8.27
N GLY A 337 -9.87 -23.93 -8.25
CA GLY A 337 -9.54 -23.10 -9.40
C GLY A 337 -8.54 -23.76 -10.35
N LYS A 338 -8.32 -23.17 -11.52
CA LYS A 338 -7.43 -23.70 -12.56
C LYS A 338 -5.99 -23.93 -12.07
N ALA A 339 -5.47 -23.00 -11.23
CA ALA A 339 -4.15 -23.16 -10.64
C ALA A 339 -4.10 -24.36 -9.69
N TRP A 340 -5.14 -24.55 -8.90
CA TRP A 340 -5.25 -25.70 -8.00
C TRP A 340 -5.29 -27.02 -8.77
N GLU A 341 -6.10 -27.09 -9.83
CA GLU A 341 -6.21 -28.25 -10.71
C GLU A 341 -4.89 -28.55 -11.43
N ALA A 342 -4.15 -27.51 -11.83
CA ALA A 342 -2.82 -27.66 -12.42
C ALA A 342 -1.73 -28.11 -11.42
N GLY A 343 -2.04 -28.16 -10.11
CA GLY A 343 -1.11 -28.65 -9.09
C GLY A 343 -0.35 -27.56 -8.33
N PHE A 344 -0.62 -26.27 -8.58
CA PHE A 344 -0.06 -25.18 -7.78
C PHE A 344 -0.59 -25.25 -6.35
N ARG A 345 0.29 -24.97 -5.37
CA ARG A 345 -0.07 -24.88 -3.95
C ARG A 345 0.66 -23.69 -3.31
N HIS A 346 0.10 -23.13 -2.24
CA HIS A 346 0.76 -22.07 -1.48
C HIS A 346 2.12 -22.55 -0.93
N ASP A 347 3.00 -21.59 -0.69
CA ASP A 347 4.39 -21.81 -0.23
C ASP A 347 5.32 -22.55 -1.22
N TYR A 348 4.85 -22.91 -2.43
CA TYR A 348 5.74 -23.39 -3.46
C TYR A 348 6.53 -22.23 -4.07
N VAL A 349 7.84 -22.40 -4.24
CA VAL A 349 8.71 -21.40 -4.87
C VAL A 349 8.84 -21.72 -6.35
N ILE A 350 8.55 -20.75 -7.21
CA ILE A 350 8.79 -20.86 -8.66
C ILE A 350 10.29 -20.65 -8.89
N GLU A 351 11.00 -21.71 -9.25
CA GLU A 351 12.43 -21.65 -9.50
C GLU A 351 12.77 -21.39 -10.96
N LYS A 352 12.01 -22.01 -11.86
CA LYS A 352 12.23 -21.89 -13.31
C LYS A 352 10.90 -21.81 -14.06
N VAL A 353 10.93 -21.12 -15.19
CA VAL A 353 9.89 -21.14 -16.20
C VAL A 353 10.52 -21.54 -17.54
N ASN A 354 10.01 -22.57 -18.18
CA ASN A 354 10.57 -23.16 -19.40
C ASN A 354 12.08 -23.44 -19.26
N GLY A 355 12.48 -24.01 -18.12
CA GLY A 355 13.88 -24.34 -17.80
C GLY A 355 14.77 -23.17 -17.40
N GLN A 356 14.32 -21.90 -17.55
CA GLN A 356 15.08 -20.70 -17.19
C GLN A 356 14.83 -20.30 -15.73
N PRO A 357 15.86 -20.13 -14.89
CA PRO A 357 15.68 -19.65 -13.53
C PRO A 357 15.23 -18.19 -13.51
N LEU A 358 14.30 -17.85 -12.58
CA LEU A 358 13.74 -16.51 -12.47
C LEU A 358 13.80 -16.02 -11.03
N THR A 359 14.16 -14.76 -10.85
CA THR A 359 13.91 -13.99 -9.63
C THR A 359 12.45 -13.51 -9.60
N PHE A 360 12.00 -12.97 -8.47
CA PHE A 360 10.67 -12.37 -8.38
C PHE A 360 10.50 -11.22 -9.39
N ASP A 361 11.50 -10.37 -9.55
CA ASP A 361 11.45 -9.24 -10.50
C ASP A 361 11.35 -9.72 -11.95
N GLN A 362 12.14 -10.73 -12.30
CA GLN A 362 12.09 -11.36 -13.62
C GLN A 362 10.75 -12.04 -13.88
N PHE A 363 10.16 -12.68 -12.87
CA PHE A 363 8.82 -13.25 -12.96
C PHE A 363 7.76 -12.15 -13.22
N ASN A 364 7.82 -11.03 -12.51
CA ASN A 364 6.88 -9.93 -12.69
C ASN A 364 7.03 -9.19 -14.02
N SER A 365 8.24 -9.12 -14.57
CA SER A 365 8.53 -8.48 -15.85
C SER A 365 8.50 -9.46 -17.03
N TYR A 366 8.24 -10.73 -16.77
CA TYR A 366 8.17 -11.76 -17.82
C TYR A 366 7.08 -11.42 -18.83
N GLN A 367 7.41 -11.56 -20.11
CA GLN A 367 6.47 -11.30 -21.22
C GLN A 367 5.58 -12.53 -21.42
N TRP A 368 4.52 -12.62 -20.61
CA TRP A 368 3.56 -13.71 -20.69
C TRP A 368 2.72 -13.58 -21.94
N VAL A 369 2.67 -14.63 -22.75
CA VAL A 369 1.78 -14.72 -23.90
C VAL A 369 0.47 -15.36 -23.45
N ARG A 370 -0.64 -14.70 -23.76
CA ARG A 370 -1.97 -15.18 -23.38
C ARG A 370 -2.26 -16.54 -24.00
N ASP A 371 -2.88 -17.41 -23.21
CA ASP A 371 -3.29 -18.76 -23.59
C ASP A 371 -2.13 -19.69 -24.00
N GLN A 372 -0.89 -19.32 -23.68
CA GLN A 372 0.30 -20.16 -23.88
C GLN A 372 0.54 -21.05 -22.67
N GLU A 373 0.91 -22.31 -22.93
CA GLU A 373 1.36 -23.24 -21.92
C GLU A 373 2.83 -22.98 -21.56
N TYR A 374 3.14 -23.02 -20.26
CA TYR A 374 4.48 -22.87 -19.70
C TYR A 374 4.79 -24.03 -18.77
N GLU A 375 6.06 -24.41 -18.73
CA GLU A 375 6.57 -25.40 -17.81
C GLU A 375 7.16 -24.67 -16.58
N PHE A 376 6.66 -24.99 -15.40
CA PHE A 376 7.12 -24.43 -14.12
C PHE A 376 7.88 -25.47 -13.32
N THR A 377 9.14 -25.20 -12.97
CA THR A 377 9.84 -25.97 -11.94
C THR A 377 9.58 -25.30 -10.59
N LEU A 378 8.94 -26.02 -9.70
CA LEU A 378 8.53 -25.57 -8.39
C LEU A 378 9.33 -26.28 -7.30
N ARG A 379 9.77 -25.56 -6.27
CA ARG A 379 10.33 -26.14 -5.06
C ARG A 379 9.28 -26.15 -3.96
N LEU A 380 9.00 -27.32 -3.45
CA LEU A 380 8.07 -27.55 -2.34
C LEU A 380 8.72 -27.11 -1.01
N PRO A 381 7.93 -26.83 0.04
CA PRO A 381 8.45 -26.49 1.37
C PRO A 381 9.39 -27.55 1.96
N ILE A 382 9.22 -28.81 1.62
CA ILE A 382 10.06 -29.94 2.04
C ILE A 382 11.37 -30.07 1.23
N GLY A 383 11.65 -29.11 0.33
CA GLY A 383 12.89 -29.05 -0.44
C GLY A 383 12.91 -29.88 -1.73
N ILE A 384 11.86 -30.63 -2.03
CA ILE A 384 11.74 -31.42 -3.28
C ILE A 384 11.34 -30.48 -4.42
N ALA A 385 11.92 -30.66 -5.61
CA ALA A 385 11.48 -29.99 -6.82
C ALA A 385 10.44 -30.84 -7.57
N THR A 386 9.45 -30.19 -8.15
CA THR A 386 8.47 -30.78 -9.04
C THR A 386 8.28 -29.91 -10.28
N THR A 387 7.76 -30.48 -11.34
CA THR A 387 7.48 -29.74 -12.57
C THR A 387 5.99 -29.87 -12.91
N ILE A 388 5.37 -28.77 -13.24
CA ILE A 388 3.99 -28.74 -13.73
C ILE A 388 3.92 -27.93 -15.02
N ARG A 389 2.91 -28.21 -15.84
CA ARG A 389 2.59 -27.44 -17.04
C ARG A 389 1.24 -26.77 -16.87
N SER A 390 1.15 -25.53 -17.22
CA SER A 390 -0.08 -24.75 -17.13
C SER A 390 -0.10 -23.60 -18.11
N ILE A 391 -1.28 -23.25 -18.57
CA ILE A 391 -1.51 -22.00 -19.28
C ILE A 391 -1.28 -20.85 -18.32
N TRP A 392 -0.58 -19.81 -18.77
CA TRP A 392 -0.29 -18.63 -17.99
C TRP A 392 -0.45 -17.35 -18.82
N PRO A 393 -0.87 -16.22 -18.28
CA PRO A 393 -1.15 -15.98 -16.86
C PRO A 393 -2.52 -16.49 -16.41
N LEU A 394 -2.55 -17.14 -15.27
CA LEU A 394 -3.78 -17.52 -14.56
C LEU A 394 -4.41 -16.35 -13.81
N GLN A 395 -3.67 -15.26 -13.66
CA GLN A 395 -4.18 -14.02 -13.09
C GLN A 395 -4.97 -13.27 -14.15
N TYR A 396 -6.18 -12.87 -13.82
CA TYR A 396 -6.94 -11.97 -14.65
C TYR A 396 -6.14 -10.69 -14.86
N ASN A 397 -5.75 -10.43 -16.12
CA ASN A 397 -5.17 -9.15 -16.49
C ASN A 397 -6.16 -8.05 -16.10
N GLN A 398 -5.78 -7.26 -15.12
CA GLN A 398 -6.39 -5.96 -14.94
C GLN A 398 -5.96 -5.10 -16.14
N LYS A 399 -6.79 -5.06 -17.21
CA LYS A 399 -6.67 -4.03 -18.23
C LYS A 399 -7.00 -2.66 -17.66
#